data_c5890a908667270762396e303064c31e
#
_entry.id   c5890a908667270762396e303064c31e
#
_cell.length_a   1.000
_cell.length_b   1.000
_cell.length_c   1.000
_cell.angle_alpha   90.00
_cell.angle_beta   90.00
_cell.angle_gamma   90.00
#
_symmetry.space_group_name_H-M   'P 1'
#
loop_
_entity.id
_entity.type
_entity.pdbx_description
1 polymer ?
#
loop_
_entity_poly.entity_id
_entity_poly.type
_entity_poly.pdbx_seq_one_letter_code
_entity_poly.pdbx_strand_id
1 'polypeptide(L)'
;MELKGMAMSPKEWEMAIQVQEKPVIEKEIEKKEVGLPADGRRLDLFQRFPLLKAFVRTRSFHFLMIFPNFVIFYLFMVTGIFGNPMGNQNITIIFIWILWWFLLIAFMVPLGSRFWCILCPLPAPGEWLQRKAIIKYNQGKPLGLDKWWPRRFKNIWLQDFGFLALALFSVMLVTRPIVTVLVVGGIGVLSFFLMLVYKRRTFCVYLCPVSGFQGLYAMFAPIELRSIEKGLCKAHKPQKGCIMGANGGKNAYEGYPCPWFEYIGTMDRNNYCGLCMECMKTCQKDNIALYLRPFGSDTRIKGYDEAWKAFIMTVLALAYSVTLLG
;
A
#
# COMPACT_ATOMS: atom_id res chain seq x y z
N MET A 1 -36.27 9.08 1.62
CA MET A 1 -35.60 7.90 2.19
C MET A 1 -34.13 8.25 2.27
N GLU A 2 -33.66 8.61 3.48
CA GLU A 2 -32.45 9.37 3.75
C GLU A 2 -31.17 8.58 3.51
N LEU A 3 -30.25 9.18 2.75
CA LEU A 3 -28.87 8.71 2.46
C LEU A 3 -27.96 8.84 3.70
N LYS A 4 -28.24 8.10 4.77
CA LYS A 4 -27.46 8.11 6.03
C LYS A 4 -26.41 6.99 6.11
N GLY A 5 -25.76 6.59 5.01
CA GLY A 5 -25.06 5.30 4.98
C GLY A 5 -23.54 5.27 4.85
N MET A 6 -22.83 6.35 4.57
CA MET A 6 -21.39 6.26 4.27
C MET A 6 -20.51 7.40 4.79
N ALA A 7 -21.06 8.38 5.47
CA ALA A 7 -20.26 9.43 6.08
C ALA A 7 -19.71 8.96 7.43
N MET A 8 -18.40 8.98 7.61
CA MET A 8 -17.79 8.94 8.95
C MET A 8 -18.37 10.09 9.75
N SER A 9 -18.73 9.85 11.01
CA SER A 9 -19.13 10.94 11.90
C SER A 9 -17.97 11.92 12.07
N PRO A 10 -18.22 13.20 12.37
CA PRO A 10 -17.15 14.17 12.66
C PRO A 10 -16.14 13.66 13.71
N LYS A 11 -16.61 12.92 14.71
CA LYS A 11 -15.76 12.28 15.74
C LYS A 11 -14.89 11.14 15.21
N GLU A 12 -15.40 10.31 14.32
CA GLU A 12 -14.61 9.24 13.68
C GLU A 12 -13.57 9.83 12.73
N TRP A 13 -13.88 10.95 12.13
CA TRP A 13 -12.98 11.71 11.30
C TRP A 13 -11.85 12.36 12.11
N GLU A 14 -12.17 13.02 13.22
CA GLU A 14 -11.16 13.54 14.15
C GLU A 14 -10.27 12.42 14.70
N MET A 15 -10.85 11.24 14.99
CA MET A 15 -10.09 10.07 15.36
C MET A 15 -9.17 9.57 14.25
N ALA A 16 -9.60 9.60 12.99
CA ALA A 16 -8.76 9.21 11.86
C ALA A 16 -7.61 10.20 11.60
N ILE A 17 -7.83 11.49 11.88
CA ILE A 17 -6.77 12.52 11.85
C ILE A 17 -5.84 12.39 13.06
N GLN A 18 -6.36 12.17 14.27
CA GLN A 18 -5.57 11.98 15.49
C GLN A 18 -4.67 10.75 15.46
N VAL A 19 -4.97 9.77 14.61
CA VAL A 19 -4.07 8.62 14.36
C VAL A 19 -2.76 9.07 13.70
N GLN A 20 -2.78 10.22 13.03
CA GLN A 20 -1.59 10.86 12.44
C GLN A 20 -0.95 11.89 13.40
N GLU A 21 -1.60 12.24 14.51
CA GLU A 21 -0.99 13.08 15.56
C GLU A 21 -0.08 12.21 16.44
N LYS A 22 1.19 12.28 16.17
CA LYS A 22 2.27 11.62 16.91
C LYS A 22 2.71 12.43 18.14
N PRO A 23 3.41 11.81 19.12
CA PRO A 23 3.67 12.38 20.43
C PRO A 23 4.52 13.67 20.40
N VAL A 24 4.46 14.37 21.53
CA VAL A 24 4.97 15.74 21.79
C VAL A 24 6.39 16.05 21.31
N ILE A 25 7.24 15.06 21.14
CA ILE A 25 8.60 15.22 20.57
C ILE A 25 8.56 15.72 19.10
N GLU A 26 7.48 15.43 18.35
CA GLU A 26 7.31 15.92 16.97
C GLU A 26 6.98 17.40 16.88
N LYS A 27 6.34 18.00 17.89
CA LYS A 27 5.97 19.43 17.86
C LYS A 27 7.15 20.38 17.96
N GLU A 28 8.26 19.96 18.56
CA GLU A 28 9.49 20.77 18.61
C GLU A 28 10.33 20.67 17.34
N ILE A 29 10.23 19.52 16.65
CA ILE A 29 10.96 19.30 15.39
C ILE A 29 10.22 19.99 14.22
N GLU A 30 8.91 20.14 14.31
CA GLU A 30 8.08 20.77 13.27
C GLU A 30 8.31 22.29 13.15
N LYS A 31 8.92 22.94 14.16
CA LYS A 31 9.31 24.36 14.12
C LYS A 31 10.57 24.65 13.30
N LYS A 32 11.41 23.65 13.02
CA LYS A 32 12.36 23.75 11.92
C LYS A 32 11.65 23.22 10.67
N GLU A 33 11.18 24.13 9.85
CA GLU A 33 10.99 23.87 8.42
C GLU A 33 12.32 23.34 7.87
N VAL A 34 12.54 22.05 8.01
CA VAL A 34 13.46 21.35 7.12
C VAL A 34 12.73 21.38 5.80
N GLY A 35 12.97 22.45 5.06
CA GLY A 35 12.49 22.59 3.71
C GLY A 35 12.80 21.26 3.00
N LEU A 36 11.77 20.60 2.53
CA LEU A 36 11.93 19.77 1.36
C LEU A 36 12.80 20.59 0.42
N PRO A 37 13.89 20.06 -0.14
CA PRO A 37 14.69 20.83 -1.06
C PRO A 37 13.71 21.42 -2.07
N ALA A 38 13.63 22.72 -2.07
CA ALA A 38 12.85 23.53 -3.03
C ALA A 38 13.52 23.44 -4.41
N ASP A 39 14.27 22.36 -4.65
CA ASP A 39 15.03 22.13 -5.83
C ASP A 39 14.11 21.66 -6.94
N GLY A 40 13.90 22.58 -7.86
CA GLY A 40 13.08 22.58 -9.04
C GLY A 40 13.21 21.43 -10.05
N ARG A 41 13.42 20.20 -9.59
CA ARG A 41 13.60 19.01 -10.44
C ARG A 41 12.50 17.95 -10.25
N ARG A 42 11.29 18.37 -9.94
CA ARG A 42 10.14 17.46 -9.95
C ARG A 42 9.44 17.55 -11.29
N LEU A 43 9.40 16.43 -12.02
CA LEU A 43 8.66 16.33 -13.27
C LEU A 43 7.25 15.78 -12.98
N ASP A 44 6.21 16.53 -13.35
CA ASP A 44 4.84 16.05 -13.28
C ASP A 44 4.56 15.10 -14.46
N LEU A 45 4.43 13.80 -14.13
CA LEU A 45 4.16 12.77 -15.12
C LEU A 45 2.75 12.88 -15.72
N PHE A 46 1.79 13.42 -14.98
CA PHE A 46 0.42 13.58 -15.49
C PHE A 46 0.28 14.75 -16.46
N GLN A 47 1.08 15.80 -16.28
CA GLN A 47 1.17 16.87 -17.27
C GLN A 47 1.92 16.41 -18.52
N ARG A 48 2.98 15.64 -18.35
CA ARG A 48 3.78 15.15 -19.48
C ARG A 48 3.07 14.07 -20.29
N PHE A 49 2.29 13.21 -19.63
CA PHE A 49 1.58 12.09 -20.24
C PHE A 49 0.08 12.12 -19.89
N PRO A 50 -0.72 12.91 -20.61
CA PRO A 50 -2.16 13.05 -20.32
C PRO A 50 -2.93 11.74 -20.49
N LEU A 51 -2.51 10.87 -21.39
CA LEU A 51 -3.09 9.53 -21.57
C LEU A 51 -2.91 8.66 -20.31
N LEU A 52 -1.75 8.75 -19.64
CA LEU A 52 -1.53 8.07 -18.37
C LEU A 52 -2.51 8.58 -17.30
N LYS A 53 -2.72 9.89 -17.23
CA LYS A 53 -3.69 10.50 -16.32
C LYS A 53 -5.11 10.00 -16.60
N ALA A 54 -5.52 9.96 -17.86
CA ALA A 54 -6.83 9.44 -18.28
C ALA A 54 -6.98 7.96 -17.92
N PHE A 55 -5.98 7.13 -18.20
CA PHE A 55 -6.00 5.69 -17.90
C PHE A 55 -6.12 5.41 -16.39
N VAL A 56 -5.32 6.09 -15.57
CA VAL A 56 -5.33 5.92 -14.11
C VAL A 56 -6.66 6.36 -13.49
N ARG A 57 -7.37 7.31 -14.11
CA ARG A 57 -8.70 7.74 -13.69
C ARG A 57 -9.81 6.72 -13.98
N THR A 58 -9.59 5.79 -14.92
CA THR A 58 -10.60 4.78 -15.23
C THR A 58 -10.85 3.86 -14.04
N ARG A 59 -12.09 3.38 -13.89
CA ARG A 59 -12.42 2.40 -12.84
C ARG A 59 -11.73 1.07 -13.07
N SER A 60 -11.52 0.70 -14.32
CA SER A 60 -10.87 -0.55 -14.72
C SER A 60 -9.38 -0.59 -14.38
N PHE A 61 -8.73 0.54 -14.08
CA PHE A 61 -7.29 0.61 -13.81
C PHE A 61 -6.84 -0.42 -12.77
N HIS A 62 -7.47 -0.44 -11.58
CA HIS A 62 -7.11 -1.40 -10.53
C HIS A 62 -7.34 -2.85 -10.95
N PHE A 63 -8.45 -3.12 -11.61
CA PHE A 63 -8.76 -4.46 -12.09
C PHE A 63 -7.71 -4.94 -13.11
N LEU A 64 -7.40 -4.12 -14.10
CA LEU A 64 -6.40 -4.46 -15.12
C LEU A 64 -5.00 -4.68 -14.53
N MET A 65 -4.65 -3.96 -13.45
CA MET A 65 -3.37 -4.15 -12.77
C MET A 65 -3.34 -5.43 -11.93
N ILE A 66 -4.41 -5.75 -11.23
CA ILE A 66 -4.45 -6.88 -10.28
C ILE A 66 -4.79 -8.19 -10.99
N PHE A 67 -5.73 -8.20 -11.91
CA PHE A 67 -6.32 -9.42 -12.45
C PHE A 67 -5.33 -10.37 -13.13
N PRO A 68 -4.40 -9.93 -13.99
CA PRO A 68 -3.39 -10.82 -14.56
C PRO A 68 -2.54 -11.51 -13.48
N ASN A 69 -2.05 -10.74 -12.51
CA ASN A 69 -1.28 -11.28 -11.40
C ASN A 69 -2.11 -12.20 -10.51
N PHE A 70 -3.39 -11.90 -10.34
CA PHE A 70 -4.31 -12.76 -9.59
C PHE A 70 -4.43 -14.15 -10.23
N VAL A 71 -4.70 -14.20 -11.53
CA VAL A 71 -4.83 -15.47 -12.25
C VAL A 71 -3.53 -16.26 -12.19
N ILE A 72 -2.42 -15.61 -12.51
CA ILE A 72 -1.08 -16.24 -12.52
C ILE A 72 -0.72 -16.76 -11.12
N PHE A 73 -0.93 -15.96 -10.09
CA PHE A 73 -0.60 -16.30 -8.71
C PHE A 73 -1.37 -17.55 -8.24
N TYR A 74 -2.69 -17.57 -8.41
CA TYR A 74 -3.51 -18.68 -7.94
C TYR A 74 -3.28 -19.94 -8.79
N LEU A 75 -3.00 -19.81 -10.08
CA LEU A 75 -2.58 -20.93 -10.91
C LEU A 75 -1.32 -21.58 -10.35
N PHE A 76 -0.32 -20.79 -10.00
CA PHE A 76 0.90 -21.33 -9.40
C PHE A 76 0.72 -21.85 -7.98
N MET A 77 -0.24 -21.33 -7.20
CA MET A 77 -0.59 -21.97 -5.92
C MET A 77 -1.11 -23.38 -6.12
N VAL A 78 -1.95 -23.62 -7.13
CA VAL A 78 -2.45 -24.97 -7.49
C VAL A 78 -1.30 -25.88 -7.91
N THR A 79 -0.36 -25.41 -8.73
CA THR A 79 0.81 -26.21 -9.13
C THR A 79 1.75 -26.52 -7.97
N GLY A 80 1.75 -25.70 -6.92
CA GLY A 80 2.50 -25.97 -5.68
C GLY A 80 1.93 -27.12 -4.85
N ILE A 81 0.63 -27.40 -4.98
CA ILE A 81 -0.04 -28.53 -4.29
C ILE A 81 0.12 -29.83 -5.10
N PHE A 82 -0.13 -29.78 -6.40
CA PHE A 82 -0.23 -30.95 -7.28
C PHE A 82 1.03 -31.23 -8.10
N GLY A 83 2.00 -30.32 -8.10
CA GLY A 83 3.23 -30.42 -8.87
C GLY A 83 4.32 -31.24 -8.19
N ASN A 84 5.53 -31.20 -8.75
CA ASN A 84 6.67 -31.90 -8.20
C ASN A 84 6.99 -31.44 -6.76
N PRO A 85 7.16 -32.34 -5.79
CA PRO A 85 7.49 -31.99 -4.41
C PRO A 85 8.90 -31.43 -4.24
N MET A 86 9.80 -31.57 -5.20
CA MET A 86 11.13 -30.99 -5.19
C MET A 86 11.08 -29.49 -5.55
N GLY A 87 11.60 -28.63 -4.69
CA GLY A 87 11.50 -27.18 -4.83
C GLY A 87 12.06 -26.63 -6.14
N ASN A 88 13.26 -27.07 -6.55
CA ASN A 88 13.92 -26.63 -7.78
C ASN A 88 13.24 -27.10 -9.08
N GLN A 89 12.35 -28.08 -9.01
CA GLN A 89 11.58 -28.62 -10.15
C GLN A 89 10.11 -28.17 -10.10
N ASN A 90 9.71 -27.39 -9.10
CA ASN A 90 8.35 -26.91 -8.96
C ASN A 90 8.25 -25.45 -9.43
N ILE A 91 7.40 -25.20 -10.41
CA ILE A 91 7.22 -23.86 -10.99
C ILE A 91 6.76 -22.82 -9.97
N THR A 92 6.06 -23.23 -8.92
CA THR A 92 5.62 -22.34 -7.83
C THR A 92 6.80 -21.68 -7.13
N ILE A 93 7.83 -22.45 -6.80
CA ILE A 93 9.05 -21.93 -6.17
C ILE A 93 9.77 -20.99 -7.12
N ILE A 94 9.98 -21.42 -8.36
CA ILE A 94 10.66 -20.63 -9.39
C ILE A 94 9.92 -19.29 -9.60
N PHE A 95 8.59 -19.35 -9.73
CA PHE A 95 7.79 -18.17 -9.99
C PHE A 95 7.76 -17.22 -8.78
N ILE A 96 7.42 -17.71 -7.57
CA ILE A 96 7.21 -16.85 -6.40
C ILE A 96 8.53 -16.30 -5.86
N TRP A 97 9.52 -17.16 -5.66
CA TRP A 97 10.75 -16.78 -4.96
C TRP A 97 11.86 -16.29 -5.89
N ILE A 98 11.90 -16.75 -7.14
CA ILE A 98 12.92 -16.31 -8.08
C ILE A 98 12.37 -15.19 -8.96
N LEU A 99 11.36 -15.48 -9.79
CA LEU A 99 10.91 -14.51 -10.80
C LEU A 99 10.15 -13.35 -10.17
N TRP A 100 9.15 -13.61 -9.36
CA TRP A 100 8.29 -12.57 -8.77
C TRP A 100 9.07 -11.69 -7.78
N TRP A 101 9.91 -12.31 -6.96
CA TRP A 101 10.77 -11.61 -6.03
C TRP A 101 11.88 -10.80 -6.74
N PHE A 102 12.44 -11.36 -7.82
CA PHE A 102 13.38 -10.63 -8.68
C PHE A 102 12.74 -9.39 -9.31
N LEU A 103 11.53 -9.52 -9.89
CA LEU A 103 10.79 -8.38 -10.46
C LEU A 103 10.48 -7.32 -9.40
N LEU A 104 10.12 -7.75 -8.17
CA LEU A 104 9.89 -6.86 -7.06
C LEU A 104 11.14 -6.04 -6.74
N ILE A 105 12.28 -6.69 -6.51
CA ILE A 105 13.50 -6.03 -6.05
C ILE A 105 14.16 -5.24 -7.18
N ALA A 106 14.32 -5.82 -8.36
CA ALA A 106 15.07 -5.21 -9.45
C ALA A 106 14.34 -4.05 -10.13
N PHE A 107 13.01 -4.12 -10.21
CA PHE A 107 12.23 -3.13 -10.95
C PHE A 107 11.29 -2.31 -10.07
N MET A 108 10.48 -2.98 -9.21
CA MET A 108 9.46 -2.27 -8.47
C MET A 108 10.04 -1.42 -7.34
N VAL A 109 11.01 -1.94 -6.60
CA VAL A 109 11.65 -1.22 -5.48
C VAL A 109 12.34 0.06 -5.97
N PRO A 110 13.22 0.06 -6.97
CA PRO A 110 13.88 1.28 -7.43
C PRO A 110 12.94 2.26 -8.12
N LEU A 111 11.87 1.80 -8.78
CA LEU A 111 10.97 2.70 -9.51
C LEU A 111 9.93 3.37 -8.62
N GLY A 112 9.16 2.61 -7.89
CA GLY A 112 8.04 3.15 -7.12
C GLY A 112 7.69 2.34 -5.88
N SER A 113 8.46 1.31 -5.53
CA SER A 113 8.28 0.37 -4.42
C SER A 113 6.83 -0.02 -4.13
N ARG A 114 6.04 0.87 -3.53
CA ARG A 114 4.61 0.68 -3.22
C ARG A 114 3.72 0.42 -4.45
N PHE A 115 4.22 0.62 -5.66
CA PHE A 115 3.51 0.23 -6.88
C PHE A 115 3.22 -1.27 -6.91
N TRP A 116 4.08 -2.08 -6.31
CA TRP A 116 3.83 -3.50 -6.07
C TRP A 116 2.51 -3.77 -5.33
N CYS A 117 2.16 -2.93 -4.38
CA CYS A 117 0.94 -3.08 -3.61
C CYS A 117 -0.36 -2.91 -4.44
N ILE A 118 -0.27 -2.23 -5.59
CA ILE A 118 -1.39 -2.16 -6.55
C ILE A 118 -1.52 -3.48 -7.32
N LEU A 119 -0.40 -4.12 -7.65
CA LEU A 119 -0.36 -5.36 -8.42
C LEU A 119 -0.64 -6.60 -7.57
N CYS A 120 -0.53 -6.48 -6.23
CA CYS A 120 -0.58 -7.61 -5.32
C CYS A 120 -1.95 -8.31 -5.33
N PRO A 121 -2.00 -9.63 -5.62
CA PRO A 121 -3.25 -10.38 -5.70
C PRO A 121 -3.82 -10.78 -4.33
N LEU A 122 -3.00 -10.78 -3.27
CA LEU A 122 -3.38 -11.27 -1.94
C LEU A 122 -4.61 -10.57 -1.33
N PRO A 123 -4.70 -9.22 -1.34
CA PRO A 123 -5.86 -8.53 -0.80
C PRO A 123 -7.05 -8.48 -1.75
N ALA A 124 -6.89 -8.81 -3.03
CA ALA A 124 -7.91 -8.60 -4.06
C ALA A 124 -9.25 -9.30 -3.76
N PRO A 125 -9.30 -10.59 -3.40
CA PRO A 125 -10.57 -11.26 -3.12
C PRO A 125 -11.35 -10.62 -1.97
N GLY A 126 -10.66 -10.29 -0.87
CA GLY A 126 -11.25 -9.63 0.28
C GLY A 126 -11.76 -8.21 -0.05
N GLU A 127 -11.00 -7.46 -0.84
CA GLU A 127 -11.37 -6.10 -1.26
C GLU A 127 -12.58 -6.10 -2.20
N TRP A 128 -12.62 -7.00 -3.18
CA TRP A 128 -13.76 -7.12 -4.11
C TRP A 128 -15.03 -7.53 -3.38
N LEU A 129 -14.92 -8.49 -2.46
CA LEU A 129 -16.06 -8.92 -1.66
C LEU A 129 -16.50 -7.81 -0.69
N GLN A 130 -15.57 -7.17 0.01
CA GLN A 130 -15.89 -6.05 0.91
C GLN A 130 -16.63 -4.92 0.19
N ARG A 131 -16.19 -4.57 -1.02
CA ARG A 131 -16.79 -3.54 -1.87
C ARG A 131 -18.06 -4.01 -2.58
N LYS A 132 -18.34 -5.32 -2.62
CA LYS A 132 -19.40 -5.94 -3.45
C LYS A 132 -19.30 -5.52 -4.91
N ALA A 133 -18.11 -5.27 -5.40
CA ALA A 133 -17.83 -4.84 -6.75
C ALA A 133 -16.40 -5.12 -7.16
N ILE A 134 -16.21 -5.52 -8.41
CA ILE A 134 -14.89 -5.79 -8.99
C ILE A 134 -14.42 -4.56 -9.78
N ILE A 135 -15.21 -4.13 -10.75
CA ILE A 135 -14.88 -2.99 -11.63
C ILE A 135 -15.74 -1.77 -11.31
N LYS A 136 -17.05 -1.95 -11.21
CA LYS A 136 -18.00 -0.85 -10.98
C LYS A 136 -17.87 -0.30 -9.56
N TYR A 137 -18.13 0.99 -9.41
CA TYR A 137 -18.25 1.60 -8.09
C TYR A 137 -19.56 1.19 -7.43
N ASN A 138 -19.49 0.77 -6.18
CA ASN A 138 -20.65 0.45 -5.38
C ASN A 138 -20.78 1.43 -4.21
N GLN A 139 -21.90 2.15 -4.16
CA GLN A 139 -22.21 3.13 -3.11
C GLN A 139 -22.79 2.49 -1.84
N GLY A 140 -23.10 1.20 -1.87
CA GLY A 140 -23.69 0.48 -0.74
C GLY A 140 -22.73 0.32 0.43
N LYS A 141 -23.29 -0.08 1.57
CA LYS A 141 -22.47 -0.43 2.74
C LYS A 141 -21.50 -1.57 2.37
N PRO A 142 -20.24 -1.48 2.79
CA PRO A 142 -19.27 -2.56 2.58
C PRO A 142 -19.78 -3.84 3.25
N LEU A 143 -19.41 -4.98 2.70
CA LEU A 143 -19.66 -6.27 3.33
C LEU A 143 -18.69 -6.45 4.49
N GLY A 144 -19.17 -6.98 5.60
CA GLY A 144 -18.37 -7.29 6.78
C GLY A 144 -18.70 -6.43 7.98
N LEU A 145 -17.87 -6.51 9.01
CA LEU A 145 -18.10 -5.87 10.31
C LEU A 145 -17.68 -4.39 10.34
N ASP A 146 -16.94 -3.94 9.35
CA ASP A 146 -16.47 -2.55 9.18
C ASP A 146 -15.87 -1.93 10.46
N LYS A 147 -15.12 -2.74 11.24
CA LYS A 147 -14.49 -2.32 12.50
C LYS A 147 -13.21 -1.53 12.26
N TRP A 148 -12.89 -0.61 13.16
CA TRP A 148 -11.61 0.04 13.19
C TRP A 148 -10.53 -0.87 13.79
N TRP A 149 -9.32 -0.80 13.23
CA TRP A 149 -8.15 -1.47 13.81
C TRP A 149 -7.87 -0.95 15.21
N PRO A 150 -7.54 -1.82 16.20
CA PRO A 150 -7.28 -1.41 17.57
C PRO A 150 -6.14 -0.38 17.64
N ARG A 151 -6.35 0.71 18.39
CA ARG A 151 -5.36 1.80 18.50
C ARG A 151 -4.00 1.34 18.97
N ARG A 152 -3.94 0.36 19.90
CA ARG A 152 -2.70 -0.21 20.45
C ARG A 152 -1.79 -0.82 19.38
N PHE A 153 -2.35 -1.35 18.29
CA PHE A 153 -1.62 -2.01 17.21
C PHE A 153 -1.51 -1.15 15.95
N LYS A 154 -1.71 0.17 16.04
CA LYS A 154 -1.51 1.12 14.93
C LYS A 154 -0.04 1.51 14.79
N ASN A 155 0.81 0.51 14.59
CA ASN A 155 2.24 0.60 14.37
C ASN A 155 2.65 -0.50 13.38
N ILE A 156 3.91 -0.57 13.00
CA ILE A 156 4.41 -1.58 12.07
C ILE A 156 5.15 -2.74 12.75
N TRP A 157 5.13 -2.85 14.08
CA TRP A 157 5.79 -3.93 14.82
C TRP A 157 5.33 -5.33 14.37
N LEU A 158 4.03 -5.51 14.10
CA LEU A 158 3.51 -6.79 13.59
C LEU A 158 4.07 -7.13 12.20
N GLN A 159 4.31 -6.13 11.36
CA GLN A 159 4.97 -6.31 10.07
C GLN A 159 6.44 -6.68 10.25
N ASP A 160 7.12 -6.11 11.24
CA ASP A 160 8.53 -6.37 11.54
C ASP A 160 8.73 -7.80 12.00
N PHE A 161 7.93 -8.24 12.97
CA PHE A 161 7.97 -9.63 13.45
C PHE A 161 7.57 -10.62 12.36
N GLY A 162 6.55 -10.30 11.55
CA GLY A 162 6.16 -11.12 10.42
C GLY A 162 7.26 -11.25 9.36
N PHE A 163 7.97 -10.17 9.08
CA PHE A 163 9.08 -10.16 8.14
C PHE A 163 10.27 -10.99 8.66
N LEU A 164 10.62 -10.83 9.96
CA LEU A 164 11.66 -11.60 10.62
C LEU A 164 11.32 -13.09 10.63
N ALA A 165 10.08 -13.45 10.94
CA ALA A 165 9.62 -14.84 10.92
C ALA A 165 9.76 -15.45 9.50
N LEU A 166 9.32 -14.75 8.46
CA LEU A 166 9.48 -15.21 7.07
C LEU A 166 10.95 -15.39 6.70
N ALA A 167 11.82 -14.51 7.15
CA ALA A 167 13.26 -14.60 6.91
C ALA A 167 13.89 -15.82 7.62
N LEU A 168 13.53 -16.07 8.88
CA LEU A 168 14.03 -17.21 9.64
C LEU A 168 13.60 -18.56 9.04
N PHE A 169 12.39 -18.64 8.48
CA PHE A 169 11.89 -19.86 7.82
C PHE A 169 12.14 -19.87 6.31
N SER A 170 12.95 -18.97 5.77
CA SER A 170 13.16 -18.79 4.33
C SER A 170 13.66 -20.06 3.64
N VAL A 171 14.57 -20.82 4.26
CA VAL A 171 15.10 -22.08 3.66
C VAL A 171 13.98 -23.08 3.42
N MET A 172 13.05 -23.26 4.34
CA MET A 172 11.91 -24.16 4.15
C MET A 172 10.93 -23.61 3.10
N LEU A 173 10.76 -22.29 3.05
CA LEU A 173 9.90 -21.65 2.05
C LEU A 173 10.41 -21.84 0.64
N VAL A 174 11.72 -21.73 0.37
CA VAL A 174 12.29 -21.86 -0.98
C VAL A 174 12.54 -23.32 -1.41
N THR A 175 12.59 -24.26 -0.47
CA THR A 175 12.88 -25.67 -0.78
C THR A 175 11.66 -26.58 -0.85
N ARG A 176 10.58 -26.22 -0.17
CA ARG A 176 9.36 -27.03 -0.02
C ARG A 176 8.14 -26.32 -0.61
N PRO A 177 7.66 -26.72 -1.81
CA PRO A 177 6.52 -26.06 -2.46
C PRO A 177 5.27 -26.01 -1.60
N ILE A 178 4.96 -27.10 -0.90
CA ILE A 178 3.78 -27.16 -0.02
C ILE A 178 3.87 -26.15 1.14
N VAL A 179 5.08 -25.93 1.69
CA VAL A 179 5.29 -24.94 2.76
C VAL A 179 5.06 -23.52 2.23
N THR A 180 5.54 -23.23 1.02
CA THR A 180 5.26 -21.97 0.34
C THR A 180 3.76 -21.75 0.16
N VAL A 181 3.04 -22.74 -0.34
CA VAL A 181 1.59 -22.64 -0.54
C VAL A 181 0.86 -22.43 0.78
N LEU A 182 1.22 -23.16 1.83
CA LEU A 182 0.59 -23.03 3.15
C LEU A 182 0.85 -21.66 3.76
N VAL A 183 2.07 -21.14 3.68
CA VAL A 183 2.44 -19.85 4.27
C VAL A 183 1.86 -18.70 3.44
N VAL A 184 2.12 -18.66 2.14
CA VAL A 184 1.67 -17.55 1.29
C VAL A 184 0.14 -17.60 1.10
N GLY A 185 -0.42 -18.78 0.93
CA GLY A 185 -1.87 -19.01 0.91
C GLY A 185 -2.53 -18.65 2.24
N GLY A 186 -1.92 -19.03 3.38
CA GLY A 186 -2.36 -18.65 4.72
C GLY A 186 -2.36 -17.14 4.93
N ILE A 187 -1.35 -16.43 4.46
CA ILE A 187 -1.31 -14.95 4.44
C ILE A 187 -2.47 -14.40 3.60
N GLY A 188 -2.76 -15.00 2.45
CA GLY A 188 -3.90 -14.63 1.60
C GLY A 188 -5.24 -14.82 2.30
N VAL A 189 -5.45 -15.97 2.94
CA VAL A 189 -6.66 -16.29 3.74
C VAL A 189 -6.79 -15.33 4.92
N LEU A 190 -5.71 -15.06 5.65
CA LEU A 190 -5.71 -14.09 6.74
C LEU A 190 -6.07 -12.68 6.25
N SER A 191 -5.49 -12.26 5.11
CA SER A 191 -5.83 -11.00 4.47
C SER A 191 -7.32 -10.90 4.13
N PHE A 192 -7.88 -11.96 3.54
CA PHE A 192 -9.29 -12.04 3.20
C PHE A 192 -10.20 -11.85 4.42
N PHE A 193 -9.98 -12.60 5.49
CA PHE A 193 -10.79 -12.50 6.71
C PHE A 193 -10.64 -11.14 7.41
N LEU A 194 -9.42 -10.62 7.49
CA LEU A 194 -9.18 -9.32 8.12
C LEU A 194 -9.86 -8.17 7.35
N MET A 195 -9.96 -8.27 6.04
CA MET A 195 -10.67 -7.27 5.24
C MET A 195 -12.20 -7.34 5.43
N LEU A 196 -12.76 -8.49 5.80
CA LEU A 196 -14.17 -8.61 6.16
C LEU A 196 -14.46 -8.10 7.58
N VAL A 197 -13.48 -8.17 8.48
CA VAL A 197 -13.64 -7.69 9.86
C VAL A 197 -13.35 -6.21 9.98
N TYR A 198 -12.28 -5.75 9.34
CA TYR A 198 -11.78 -4.38 9.47
C TYR A 198 -11.96 -3.55 8.21
N LYS A 199 -11.96 -2.22 8.40
CA LYS A 199 -12.12 -1.25 7.32
C LYS A 199 -10.95 -1.28 6.34
N ARG A 200 -11.25 -1.19 5.04
CA ARG A 200 -10.27 -0.95 3.97
C ARG A 200 -9.15 -2.01 3.94
N ARG A 201 -7.96 -1.64 3.52
CA ARG A 201 -6.77 -2.52 3.44
C ARG A 201 -5.99 -2.58 4.76
N THR A 202 -6.67 -2.76 5.89
CA THR A 202 -6.04 -2.81 7.23
C THR A 202 -4.93 -3.86 7.32
N PHE A 203 -5.12 -5.04 6.72
CA PHE A 203 -4.08 -6.05 6.64
C PHE A 203 -2.78 -5.50 6.03
N CYS A 204 -2.87 -4.83 4.87
CA CYS A 204 -1.71 -4.28 4.18
C CYS A 204 -1.03 -3.15 4.98
N VAL A 205 -1.81 -2.39 5.75
CA VAL A 205 -1.30 -1.24 6.52
C VAL A 205 -0.56 -1.66 7.78
N TYR A 206 -1.05 -2.71 8.49
CA TYR A 206 -0.56 -3.02 9.83
C TYR A 206 0.04 -4.42 10.00
N LEU A 207 -0.24 -5.37 9.09
CA LEU A 207 0.15 -6.76 9.30
C LEU A 207 1.05 -7.33 8.20
N CYS A 208 0.89 -6.89 6.96
CA CYS A 208 1.61 -7.46 5.83
C CYS A 208 3.12 -7.21 5.94
N PRO A 209 3.95 -8.25 6.07
CA PRO A 209 5.39 -8.10 6.27
C PRO A 209 6.09 -7.42 5.08
N VAL A 210 5.61 -7.69 3.87
CA VAL A 210 6.16 -7.09 2.64
C VAL A 210 5.81 -5.60 2.54
N SER A 211 4.66 -5.18 3.07
CA SER A 211 4.22 -3.79 3.02
C SER A 211 5.14 -2.85 3.80
N GLY A 212 5.62 -3.26 4.98
CA GLY A 212 6.55 -2.44 5.76
C GLY A 212 7.90 -2.24 5.07
N PHE A 213 8.44 -3.30 4.50
CA PHE A 213 9.63 -3.28 3.66
C PHE A 213 9.45 -2.34 2.45
N GLN A 214 8.36 -2.49 1.69
CA GLN A 214 8.04 -1.61 0.57
C GLN A 214 7.93 -0.13 0.98
N GLY A 215 7.44 0.13 2.20
CA GLY A 215 7.32 1.48 2.73
C GLY A 215 8.65 2.20 2.87
N LEU A 216 9.65 1.55 3.43
CA LEU A 216 10.98 2.13 3.57
C LEU A 216 11.63 2.41 2.21
N TYR A 217 11.55 1.47 1.28
CA TYR A 217 12.08 1.69 -0.07
C TYR A 217 11.30 2.77 -0.83
N ALA A 218 10.00 2.92 -0.59
CA ALA A 218 9.22 3.98 -1.21
C ALA A 218 9.68 5.39 -0.83
N MET A 219 10.35 5.56 0.30
CA MET A 219 10.97 6.84 0.67
C MET A 219 12.16 7.19 -0.22
N PHE A 220 12.88 6.20 -0.70
CA PHE A 220 14.00 6.39 -1.64
C PHE A 220 13.55 6.46 -3.10
N ALA A 221 12.43 5.84 -3.44
CA ALA A 221 11.94 5.71 -4.81
C ALA A 221 11.63 7.07 -5.46
N PRO A 222 11.87 7.20 -6.78
CA PRO A 222 11.70 8.46 -7.50
C PRO A 222 10.23 8.81 -7.79
N ILE A 223 9.31 7.86 -7.71
CA ILE A 223 7.89 8.10 -7.99
C ILE A 223 7.16 8.49 -6.70
N GLU A 224 6.49 9.64 -6.72
CA GLU A 224 5.69 10.11 -5.60
C GLU A 224 4.33 10.66 -6.05
N LEU A 225 3.31 10.47 -5.21
CA LEU A 225 2.00 11.08 -5.37
C LEU A 225 1.84 12.19 -4.33
N ARG A 226 1.57 13.42 -4.78
CA ARG A 226 1.44 14.60 -3.89
C ARG A 226 0.30 15.51 -4.33
N SER A 227 -0.17 16.34 -3.39
CA SER A 227 -0.98 17.49 -3.74
C SER A 227 -0.13 18.56 -4.39
N ILE A 228 -0.64 19.16 -5.46
CA ILE A 228 0.01 20.28 -6.15
C ILE A 228 0.05 21.48 -5.20
N GLU A 229 -1.08 21.82 -4.63
CA GLU A 229 -1.22 22.92 -3.67
C GLU A 229 -1.81 22.41 -2.36
N LYS A 230 -1.00 22.45 -1.28
CA LYS A 230 -1.44 22.01 0.06
C LYS A 230 -2.51 22.91 0.64
N GLY A 231 -2.50 24.20 0.31
CA GLY A 231 -3.49 25.18 0.73
C GLY A 231 -4.92 24.81 0.32
N LEU A 232 -5.09 24.41 -0.93
CA LEU A 232 -6.39 23.94 -1.46
C LEU A 232 -6.89 22.71 -0.71
N CYS A 233 -6.00 21.78 -0.37
CA CYS A 233 -6.37 20.60 0.41
C CYS A 233 -6.81 20.96 1.84
N LYS A 234 -6.13 21.91 2.50
CA LYS A 234 -6.49 22.39 3.84
C LYS A 234 -7.82 23.15 3.86
N ALA A 235 -8.08 23.95 2.83
CA ALA A 235 -9.32 24.71 2.69
C ALA A 235 -10.54 23.87 2.31
N HIS A 236 -10.34 22.65 1.82
CA HIS A 236 -11.41 21.77 1.36
C HIS A 236 -12.17 21.15 2.54
N LYS A 237 -13.19 21.87 3.03
CA LYS A 237 -14.11 21.44 4.10
C LYS A 237 -15.55 21.37 3.54
N PRO A 238 -16.46 20.55 4.14
CA PRO A 238 -16.23 19.61 5.24
C PRO A 238 -15.81 18.21 4.76
N GLN A 239 -16.02 17.84 3.48
CA GLN A 239 -15.80 16.47 2.98
C GLN A 239 -14.61 16.39 2.03
N LYS A 240 -13.59 15.68 2.46
CA LYS A 240 -12.41 15.40 1.65
C LYS A 240 -12.60 14.07 0.91
N GLY A 241 -13.05 14.12 -0.34
CA GLY A 241 -13.33 12.94 -1.16
C GLY A 241 -12.17 11.93 -1.24
N CYS A 242 -10.92 12.40 -1.18
CA CYS A 242 -9.73 11.55 -1.17
C CYS A 242 -9.66 10.61 0.05
N ILE A 243 -10.25 10.97 1.20
CA ILE A 243 -10.30 10.11 2.38
C ILE A 243 -11.65 9.44 2.54
N MET A 244 -12.74 10.16 2.28
CA MET A 244 -14.11 9.70 2.52
C MET A 244 -14.69 8.87 1.37
N GLY A 245 -14.08 8.95 0.19
CA GLY A 245 -14.67 8.51 -1.06
C GLY A 245 -15.58 9.58 -1.66
N ALA A 246 -15.92 9.43 -2.92
CA ALA A 246 -16.80 10.33 -3.65
C ALA A 246 -17.81 9.53 -4.49
N ASN A 247 -19.06 9.94 -4.44
CA ASN A 247 -20.17 9.28 -5.14
C ASN A 247 -20.43 9.85 -6.55
N GLY A 248 -19.45 10.57 -7.09
CA GLY A 248 -19.64 11.28 -8.35
C GLY A 248 -20.31 12.65 -8.16
N GLY A 249 -20.33 13.44 -9.21
CA GLY A 249 -20.91 14.78 -9.26
C GLY A 249 -20.43 15.50 -10.52
N LYS A 250 -20.88 16.74 -10.76
CA LYS A 250 -20.54 17.48 -12.00
C LYS A 250 -19.02 17.53 -12.28
N ASN A 251 -18.17 17.48 -11.23
CA ASN A 251 -16.71 17.53 -11.34
C ASN A 251 -16.00 16.47 -10.47
N ALA A 252 -16.72 15.51 -9.88
CA ALA A 252 -16.16 14.47 -9.05
C ALA A 252 -16.32 13.11 -9.73
N TYR A 253 -15.22 12.39 -9.78
CA TYR A 253 -15.23 11.00 -10.21
C TYR A 253 -15.62 10.10 -9.05
N GLU A 254 -16.32 9.01 -9.35
CA GLU A 254 -16.62 7.99 -8.37
C GLU A 254 -15.33 7.31 -7.89
N GLY A 255 -15.16 7.21 -6.59
CA GLY A 255 -13.97 6.59 -6.02
C GLY A 255 -14.12 6.17 -4.57
N TYR A 256 -13.41 5.11 -4.21
CA TYR A 256 -13.39 4.60 -2.85
C TYR A 256 -12.52 5.48 -1.96
N PRO A 257 -12.77 5.47 -0.63
CA PRO A 257 -11.90 6.14 0.31
C PRO A 257 -10.48 5.57 0.24
N CYS A 258 -9.46 6.39 0.60
CA CYS A 258 -8.07 5.96 0.58
C CYS A 258 -7.88 4.63 1.32
N PRO A 259 -7.47 3.53 0.65
CA PRO A 259 -7.35 2.23 1.30
C PRO A 259 -6.21 2.15 2.33
N TRP A 260 -5.29 3.11 2.29
CA TRP A 260 -4.12 3.22 3.17
C TRP A 260 -4.30 4.19 4.33
N PHE A 261 -5.49 4.80 4.48
CA PHE A 261 -5.82 5.81 5.48
C PHE A 261 -4.96 7.08 5.43
N GLU A 262 -4.24 7.32 4.32
CA GLU A 262 -3.41 8.49 4.14
C GLU A 262 -4.19 9.69 3.61
N TYR A 263 -3.85 10.87 4.10
CA TYR A 263 -4.38 12.12 3.59
C TYR A 263 -3.33 12.87 2.77
N ILE A 264 -3.54 12.93 1.46
CA ILE A 264 -2.59 13.52 0.50
C ILE A 264 -2.25 14.99 0.81
N GLY A 265 -3.16 15.73 1.43
CA GLY A 265 -2.96 17.15 1.79
C GLY A 265 -1.96 17.38 2.92
N THR A 266 -1.71 16.36 3.77
CA THR A 266 -0.73 16.43 4.86
C THR A 266 0.45 15.50 4.65
N MET A 267 0.41 14.68 3.61
CA MET A 267 1.43 13.70 3.34
C MET A 267 2.77 14.37 3.04
N ASP A 268 3.79 14.02 3.81
CA ASP A 268 5.16 14.54 3.70
C ASP A 268 6.15 13.54 3.11
N ARG A 269 5.81 12.24 3.12
CA ARG A 269 6.68 11.16 2.66
C ARG A 269 5.87 9.98 2.09
N ASN A 270 6.54 9.10 1.34
CA ASN A 270 5.89 7.99 0.63
C ASN A 270 5.70 6.72 1.46
N ASN A 271 6.16 6.68 2.72
CA ASN A 271 6.21 5.45 3.50
C ASN A 271 4.88 4.68 3.52
N TYR A 272 3.76 5.38 3.68
CA TYR A 272 2.43 4.75 3.82
C TYR A 272 1.53 4.91 2.58
N CYS A 273 1.96 5.61 1.54
CA CYS A 273 1.16 5.77 0.32
C CYS A 273 1.28 4.53 -0.58
N GLY A 274 0.18 3.81 -0.79
CA GLY A 274 0.13 2.64 -1.67
C GLY A 274 0.07 2.93 -3.16
N LEU A 275 0.21 4.18 -3.60
CA LEU A 275 0.14 4.62 -5.01
C LEU A 275 -1.13 4.12 -5.76
N CYS A 276 -2.22 3.89 -5.04
CA CYS A 276 -3.45 3.30 -5.60
C CYS A 276 -4.28 4.28 -6.46
N MET A 277 -3.93 5.55 -6.50
CA MET A 277 -4.56 6.61 -7.30
C MET A 277 -6.04 6.89 -6.97
N GLU A 278 -6.62 6.30 -5.92
CA GLU A 278 -8.02 6.57 -5.56
C GLU A 278 -8.24 8.04 -5.15
N CYS A 279 -7.29 8.65 -4.46
CA CYS A 279 -7.35 10.07 -4.12
C CYS A 279 -7.40 10.97 -5.35
N MET A 280 -6.74 10.59 -6.44
CA MET A 280 -6.79 11.32 -7.71
C MET A 280 -8.15 11.21 -8.38
N LYS A 281 -8.80 10.03 -8.34
CA LYS A 281 -10.15 9.83 -8.87
C LYS A 281 -11.19 10.67 -8.14
N THR A 282 -11.04 10.82 -6.84
CA THR A 282 -12.00 11.50 -5.96
C THR A 282 -11.71 12.98 -5.75
N CYS A 283 -10.63 13.51 -6.31
CA CYS A 283 -10.26 14.92 -6.14
C CYS A 283 -11.08 15.83 -7.06
N GLN A 284 -12.03 16.57 -6.49
CA GLN A 284 -12.87 17.53 -7.22
C GLN A 284 -12.09 18.73 -7.77
N LYS A 285 -10.95 19.05 -7.18
CA LYS A 285 -10.10 20.19 -7.55
C LYS A 285 -8.97 19.83 -8.50
N ASP A 286 -8.88 18.56 -8.90
CA ASP A 286 -7.77 18.04 -9.73
C ASP A 286 -6.37 18.41 -9.20
N ASN A 287 -6.26 18.49 -7.89
CA ASN A 287 -5.08 19.00 -7.16
C ASN A 287 -4.11 17.88 -6.76
N ILE A 288 -3.93 16.85 -7.60
CA ILE A 288 -3.05 15.72 -7.33
C ILE A 288 -2.20 15.43 -8.54
N ALA A 289 -0.89 15.35 -8.32
CA ALA A 289 0.10 15.05 -9.34
C ALA A 289 0.92 13.82 -8.99
N LEU A 290 1.40 13.13 -10.00
CA LEU A 290 2.38 12.06 -9.92
C LEU A 290 3.74 12.63 -10.34
N TYR A 291 4.63 12.79 -9.39
CA TYR A 291 5.94 13.37 -9.63
C TYR A 291 7.01 12.32 -9.79
N LEU A 292 7.93 12.58 -10.72
CA LEU A 292 9.25 11.97 -10.75
C LEU A 292 10.22 12.92 -10.03
N ARG A 293 10.88 12.41 -8.98
CA ARG A 293 11.80 13.17 -8.10
C ARG A 293 13.16 12.49 -8.00
N PRO A 294 14.19 13.16 -7.49
CA PRO A 294 15.48 12.51 -7.18
C PRO A 294 15.30 11.37 -6.16
N PHE A 295 16.14 10.34 -6.27
CA PHE A 295 16.22 9.27 -5.29
C PHE A 295 16.57 9.82 -3.90
N GLY A 296 16.02 9.18 -2.85
CA GLY A 296 16.33 9.55 -1.47
C GLY A 296 15.71 10.84 -0.97
N SER A 297 14.67 11.35 -1.64
CA SER A 297 14.05 12.63 -1.27
C SER A 297 13.32 12.61 0.08
N ASP A 298 12.89 11.45 0.58
CA ASP A 298 12.12 11.29 1.82
C ASP A 298 12.84 10.41 2.84
N THR A 299 14.10 10.66 3.15
CA THR A 299 14.93 9.78 4.00
C THR A 299 14.61 9.86 5.51
N ARG A 300 13.59 10.61 5.90
CA ARG A 300 13.27 10.84 7.32
C ARG A 300 12.53 9.67 7.95
N ILE A 301 13.16 9.02 8.93
CA ILE A 301 12.56 8.01 9.81
C ILE A 301 11.87 8.73 10.98
N LYS A 302 10.63 8.36 11.30
CA LYS A 302 9.84 9.03 12.34
C LYS A 302 9.59 8.20 13.59
N GLY A 303 9.69 6.89 13.54
CA GLY A 303 9.37 6.00 14.66
C GLY A 303 10.44 4.97 14.94
N TYR A 304 10.46 4.45 16.17
CA TYR A 304 11.33 3.33 16.51
C TYR A 304 11.00 2.06 15.73
N ASP A 305 9.74 1.86 15.39
CA ASP A 305 9.26 0.77 14.56
C ASP A 305 9.83 0.82 13.15
N GLU A 306 9.88 2.01 12.54
CA GLU A 306 10.52 2.22 11.23
C GLU A 306 12.05 2.04 11.30
N ALA A 307 12.68 2.56 12.35
CA ALA A 307 14.12 2.39 12.57
C ALA A 307 14.48 0.91 12.76
N TRP A 308 13.69 0.19 13.54
CA TRP A 308 13.86 -1.24 13.76
C TRP A 308 13.68 -2.05 12.48
N LYS A 309 12.70 -1.71 11.66
CA LYS A 309 12.53 -2.30 10.33
C LYS A 309 13.77 -2.10 9.46
N ALA A 310 14.30 -0.88 9.39
CA ALA A 310 15.51 -0.59 8.62
C ALA A 310 16.72 -1.41 9.13
N PHE A 311 16.85 -1.52 10.45
CA PHE A 311 17.89 -2.33 11.07
C PHE A 311 17.75 -3.82 10.71
N ILE A 312 16.57 -4.41 10.87
CA ILE A 312 16.31 -5.81 10.50
C ILE A 312 16.65 -6.06 9.05
N MET A 313 16.24 -5.18 8.16
CA MET A 313 16.53 -5.32 6.71
C MET A 313 18.02 -5.29 6.42
N THR A 314 18.77 -4.40 7.08
CA THR A 314 20.23 -4.31 6.93
C THR A 314 20.92 -5.57 7.45
N VAL A 315 20.56 -6.03 8.65
CA VAL A 315 21.13 -7.24 9.24
C VAL A 315 20.84 -8.48 8.40
N LEU A 316 19.60 -8.62 7.89
CA LEU A 316 19.25 -9.75 7.02
C LEU A 316 20.00 -9.69 5.69
N ALA A 317 20.14 -8.51 5.08
CA ALA A 317 20.90 -8.36 3.84
C ALA A 317 22.38 -8.76 4.04
N LEU A 318 22.99 -8.36 5.15
CA LEU A 318 24.35 -8.75 5.50
C LEU A 318 24.45 -10.27 5.77
N ALA A 319 23.54 -10.82 6.57
CA ALA A 319 23.53 -12.24 6.91
C ALA A 319 23.39 -13.12 5.66
N TYR A 320 22.46 -12.77 4.76
CA TYR A 320 22.30 -13.50 3.50
C TYR A 320 23.50 -13.32 2.56
N SER A 321 24.10 -12.15 2.51
CA SER A 321 25.31 -11.93 1.71
C SER A 321 26.46 -12.82 2.17
N VAL A 322 26.67 -12.91 3.49
CA VAL A 322 27.73 -13.78 4.06
C VAL A 322 27.41 -15.26 3.81
N THR A 323 26.18 -15.69 4.01
CA THR A 323 25.80 -17.11 3.82
C THR A 323 25.76 -17.56 2.35
N LEU A 324 25.57 -16.64 1.40
CA LEU A 324 25.56 -16.98 -0.04
C LEU A 324 26.92 -16.79 -0.72
N LEU A 325 27.80 -15.95 -0.17
CA LEU A 325 29.12 -15.64 -0.72
C LEU A 325 30.27 -16.40 -0.01
N GLY A 326 30.01 -16.92 1.21
CA GLY A 326 30.96 -17.76 1.98
C GLY A 326 30.66 -19.23 1.80
#